data_7f6cd2da5b444f9b63dd92fa8ecb728f
#
_entry.id   7f6cd2da5b444f9b63dd92fa8ecb728f
#
_cell.length_a   1.000
_cell.length_b   1.000
_cell.length_c   1.000
_cell.angle_alpha   90.00
_cell.angle_beta   90.00
_cell.angle_gamma   90.00
#
_symmetry.space_group_name_H-M   'P 1'
#
loop_
_entity.id
_entity.type
_entity.pdbx_description
1 polymer ?
#
loop_
_entity_poly.entity_id
_entity_poly.type
_entity_poly.pdbx_seq_one_letter_code
_entity_poly.pdbx_strand_id
1 'polypeptide(L)'
;MKRSSREGRYAERTLVGVDDVGDEERIVIWIERRPGAVWAVTRAVNPQLRDSDESRPEDVIFEGFELGDALDRANEALEDDVSVLEGDGLPADARPFTRKEVLPLLERWFFNR
;
A
#
# COMPACT_ATOMS: atom_id res chain seq x y z
N MET A 1 -11.63 -9.62 17.11
CA MET A 1 -11.36 -10.08 15.95
C MET A 1 -10.81 -9.12 15.03
N LYS A 2 -10.03 -9.53 14.19
CA LYS A 2 -9.43 -8.73 13.38
C LYS A 2 -10.00 -8.70 12.11
N ARG A 3 -10.07 -7.71 11.50
CA ARG A 3 -10.56 -7.71 10.27
C ARG A 3 -9.57 -7.21 9.44
N SER A 4 -9.33 -7.82 8.44
CA SER A 4 -8.40 -7.34 7.56
C SER A 4 -8.98 -6.35 6.69
N SER A 5 -10.07 -5.94 6.94
CA SER A 5 -10.76 -5.14 6.13
C SER A 5 -10.08 -4.18 5.25
N ARG A 6 -10.59 -3.96 4.11
CA ARG A 6 -10.11 -2.96 3.24
C ARG A 6 -10.81 -1.66 3.46
N GLU A 7 -11.70 -1.63 4.42
CA GLU A 7 -12.33 -0.39 4.78
C GLU A 7 -11.28 0.56 5.24
N GLY A 8 -11.33 1.76 4.82
CA GLY A 8 -10.34 2.73 5.19
C GLY A 8 -9.18 2.84 4.24
N ARG A 9 -9.02 1.88 3.36
CA ARG A 9 -7.97 1.97 2.36
C ARG A 9 -8.49 2.79 1.20
N TYR A 10 -7.76 3.83 0.84
CA TYR A 10 -8.17 4.73 -0.22
C TYR A 10 -7.41 4.50 -1.52
N ALA A 11 -6.25 3.88 -1.44
CA ALA A 11 -5.46 3.59 -2.62
C ALA A 11 -4.54 2.43 -2.27
N GLU A 12 -4.32 1.56 -3.22
CA GLU A 12 -3.55 0.36 -2.99
C GLU A 12 -2.81 -0.03 -4.24
N ARG A 13 -1.58 -0.54 -4.08
CA ARG A 13 -0.81 -1.06 -5.19
C ARG A 13 -0.26 -2.41 -4.80
N THR A 14 -0.27 -3.34 -5.73
CA THR A 14 0.27 -4.68 -5.51
C THR A 14 1.35 -4.92 -6.55
N LEU A 15 2.55 -5.18 -6.08
CA LEU A 15 3.68 -5.50 -6.95
C LEU A 15 3.96 -6.98 -6.83
N VAL A 16 4.23 -7.63 -7.94
CA VAL A 16 4.50 -9.05 -7.94
C VAL A 16 5.85 -9.27 -8.59
N GLY A 17 6.71 -10.00 -7.93
CA GLY A 17 8.03 -10.28 -8.46
C GLY A 17 8.42 -11.70 -8.11
N VAL A 18 9.70 -12.00 -8.32
CA VAL A 18 10.23 -13.32 -8.05
C VAL A 18 11.45 -13.13 -7.16
N ASP A 19 11.53 -13.87 -6.08
CA ASP A 19 12.66 -13.73 -5.17
C ASP A 19 13.87 -14.50 -5.69
N ASP A 20 14.92 -14.56 -4.89
CA ASP A 20 16.18 -15.14 -5.30
C ASP A 20 16.09 -16.62 -5.63
N VAL A 21 15.14 -17.31 -5.06
CA VAL A 21 15.01 -18.74 -5.31
C VAL A 21 13.92 -19.07 -6.30
N GLY A 22 13.32 -18.03 -6.90
CA GLY A 22 12.34 -18.27 -7.94
C GLY A 22 10.91 -18.32 -7.47
N ASP A 23 10.65 -17.99 -6.21
CA ASP A 23 9.30 -18.00 -5.70
C ASP A 23 8.66 -16.63 -5.86
N GLU A 24 7.35 -16.63 -6.05
CA GLU A 24 6.62 -15.39 -6.21
C GLU A 24 6.67 -14.57 -4.93
N GLU A 25 6.90 -13.28 -5.05
CA GLU A 25 6.89 -12.39 -3.91
C GLU A 25 5.93 -11.26 -4.21
N ARG A 26 5.06 -10.94 -3.28
CA ARG A 26 4.11 -9.86 -3.45
C ARG A 26 4.35 -8.79 -2.42
N ILE A 27 4.29 -7.55 -2.85
CA ILE A 27 4.43 -6.40 -1.98
C ILE A 27 3.20 -5.55 -2.18
N VAL A 28 2.51 -5.24 -1.09
CA VAL A 28 1.31 -4.43 -1.15
C VAL A 28 1.57 -3.15 -0.38
N ILE A 29 1.29 -2.01 -1.01
CA ILE A 29 1.45 -0.70 -0.38
C ILE A 29 0.10 -0.02 -0.45
N TRP A 30 -0.39 0.51 0.68
CA TRP A 30 -1.68 1.19 0.64
C TRP A 30 -1.68 2.41 1.53
N ILE A 31 -2.61 3.32 1.20
CA ILE A 31 -2.85 4.53 1.96
C ILE A 31 -4.19 4.35 2.64
N GLU A 32 -4.25 4.57 3.93
CA GLU A 32 -5.49 4.41 4.67
C GLU A 32 -5.73 5.59 5.59
N ARG A 33 -6.99 5.78 5.97
CA ARG A 33 -7.36 6.82 6.89
C ARG A 33 -7.69 6.18 8.22
N ARG A 34 -7.10 6.68 9.27
CA ARG A 34 -7.29 6.14 10.60
C ARG A 34 -8.00 7.13 11.49
N PRO A 35 -8.55 6.69 12.63
CA PRO A 35 -9.22 7.60 13.54
C PRO A 35 -8.31 8.76 13.92
N GLY A 36 -8.91 9.92 14.14
CA GLY A 36 -8.13 11.09 14.48
C GLY A 36 -7.62 11.85 13.28
N ALA A 37 -8.21 11.60 12.12
CA ALA A 37 -7.83 12.29 10.87
C ALA A 37 -6.39 12.00 10.49
N VAL A 38 -5.92 10.80 10.76
CA VAL A 38 -4.55 10.40 10.47
C VAL A 38 -4.51 9.65 9.16
N TRP A 39 -3.57 10.00 8.29
CA TRP A 39 -3.28 9.25 7.08
C TRP A 39 -2.11 8.33 7.39
N ALA A 40 -2.20 7.10 6.97
CA ALA A 40 -1.13 6.14 7.18
C ALA A 40 -0.79 5.45 5.89
N VAL A 41 0.48 5.15 5.69
CA VAL A 41 0.94 4.37 4.56
C VAL A 41 1.51 3.08 5.13
N THR A 42 1.03 1.96 4.62
CA THR A 42 1.43 0.66 5.14
C THR A 42 1.99 -0.17 4.00
N ARG A 43 2.98 -0.97 4.30
CA ARG A 43 3.61 -1.85 3.34
C ARG A 43 3.63 -3.24 3.93
N ALA A 44 3.23 -4.24 3.15
CA ALA A 44 3.22 -5.63 3.60
C ALA A 44 3.87 -6.49 2.54
N VAL A 45 4.70 -7.44 2.97
CA VAL A 45 5.36 -8.36 2.07
C VAL A 45 4.72 -9.72 2.24
N ASN A 46 4.30 -10.29 1.12
CA ASN A 46 3.68 -11.61 1.10
C ASN A 46 2.53 -11.75 2.09
N PRO A 47 1.58 -10.81 2.07
CA PRO A 47 0.48 -10.89 3.03
C PRO A 47 -0.38 -12.14 2.82
N GLN A 48 -0.31 -12.74 1.64
CA GLN A 48 -1.08 -13.96 1.38
C GLN A 48 -0.53 -15.16 2.17
N LEU A 49 0.69 -15.03 2.71
CA LEU A 49 1.29 -16.10 3.49
C LEU A 49 1.17 -15.81 4.98
N ARG A 50 0.11 -15.15 5.35
CA ARG A 50 -0.06 -14.69 6.70
C ARG A 50 0.10 -15.73 7.78
N ASP A 51 -0.27 -16.96 7.50
CA ASP A 51 -0.17 -18.04 8.48
C ASP A 51 1.12 -18.83 8.36
N SER A 52 2.07 -18.31 7.60
CA SER A 52 3.31 -19.01 7.37
C SER A 52 4.43 -18.24 8.03
N ASP A 53 5.51 -18.92 8.37
CA ASP A 53 6.67 -18.26 8.91
C ASP A 53 7.31 -17.34 7.89
N GLU A 54 6.96 -17.45 6.64
CA GLU A 54 7.54 -16.62 5.62
C GLU A 54 6.85 -15.30 5.46
N SER A 55 5.69 -15.14 6.06
CA SER A 55 5.02 -13.87 5.95
C SER A 55 5.68 -12.89 6.91
N ARG A 56 5.56 -11.63 6.62
CA ARG A 56 6.13 -10.59 7.44
C ARG A 56 5.04 -9.69 7.94
N PRO A 57 5.23 -9.06 9.08
CA PRO A 57 4.20 -8.17 9.60
C PRO A 57 4.07 -6.97 8.69
N GLU A 58 2.95 -6.33 8.79
CA GLU A 58 2.72 -5.09 8.09
C GLU A 58 3.56 -4.00 8.74
N ASP A 59 4.17 -3.17 7.91
CA ASP A 59 4.95 -2.06 8.40
C ASP A 59 4.24 -0.77 8.10
N VAL A 60 3.97 0.02 9.11
CA VAL A 60 3.43 1.35 8.91
C VAL A 60 4.64 2.24 8.65
N ILE A 61 4.77 2.73 7.42
CA ILE A 61 5.94 3.49 7.02
C ILE A 61 5.70 5.00 7.06
N PHE A 62 4.47 5.41 7.34
CA PHE A 62 4.18 6.82 7.49
C PHE A 62 2.88 7.00 8.28
N GLU A 63 2.85 7.99 9.16
CA GLU A 63 1.63 8.41 9.83
C GLU A 63 1.69 9.91 9.95
N GLY A 64 0.62 10.59 9.60
CA GLY A 64 0.58 12.03 9.72
C GLY A 64 -0.76 12.58 9.32
N PHE A 65 -0.90 13.90 9.37
CA PHE A 65 -2.17 14.53 9.11
C PHE A 65 -2.31 15.10 7.70
N GLU A 66 -1.22 15.11 6.94
CA GLU A 66 -1.26 15.70 5.61
C GLU A 66 -1.28 14.63 4.53
N LEU A 67 -2.30 14.68 3.70
CA LEU A 67 -2.40 13.71 2.61
C LEU A 67 -1.23 13.83 1.64
N GLY A 68 -0.76 15.05 1.38
CA GLY A 68 0.36 15.24 0.47
C GLY A 68 1.60 14.49 0.92
N ASP A 69 1.87 14.52 2.22
CA ASP A 69 3.03 13.82 2.76
C ASP A 69 2.84 12.30 2.65
N ALA A 70 1.62 11.84 2.85
CA ALA A 70 1.34 10.41 2.72
C ALA A 70 1.55 9.96 1.28
N LEU A 71 1.10 10.77 0.32
CA LEU A 71 1.29 10.43 -1.09
C LEU A 71 2.77 10.39 -1.44
N ASP A 72 3.53 11.35 -0.95
CA ASP A 72 4.96 11.39 -1.23
C ASP A 72 5.65 10.15 -0.69
N ARG A 73 5.31 9.77 0.53
CA ARG A 73 5.95 8.61 1.14
C ARG A 73 5.54 7.32 0.43
N ALA A 74 4.27 7.22 0.07
CA ALA A 74 3.78 6.03 -0.63
C ALA A 74 4.46 5.88 -1.98
N ASN A 75 4.63 6.98 -2.69
CA ASN A 75 5.28 6.92 -3.99
C ASN A 75 6.75 6.63 -3.88
N GLU A 76 7.39 7.11 -2.83
CA GLU A 76 8.79 6.82 -2.60
C GLU A 76 8.97 5.31 -2.38
N ALA A 77 8.13 4.72 -1.56
CA ALA A 77 8.19 3.29 -1.30
C ALA A 77 7.90 2.50 -2.56
N LEU A 78 6.93 2.95 -3.34
CA LEU A 78 6.58 2.29 -4.58
C LEU A 78 7.75 2.29 -5.55
N GLU A 79 8.42 3.42 -5.70
CA GLU A 79 9.57 3.52 -6.59
C GLU A 79 10.71 2.63 -6.14
N ASP A 80 10.93 2.56 -4.84
CA ASP A 80 11.99 1.71 -4.30
C ASP A 80 11.71 0.25 -4.61
N ASP A 81 10.48 -0.18 -4.41
CA ASP A 81 10.12 -1.57 -4.63
C ASP A 81 10.09 -1.93 -6.12
N VAL A 82 9.66 -1.00 -6.97
CA VAL A 82 9.68 -1.22 -8.39
C VAL A 82 11.12 -1.40 -8.87
N SER A 83 12.02 -0.59 -8.33
CA SER A 83 13.42 -0.67 -8.70
C SER A 83 14.00 -2.05 -8.39
N VAL A 84 13.62 -2.62 -7.26
CA VAL A 84 14.12 -3.93 -6.87
C VAL A 84 13.56 -5.02 -7.79
N LEU A 85 12.31 -4.90 -8.20
CA LEU A 85 11.65 -5.95 -8.98
C LEU A 85 11.81 -5.79 -10.48
N GLU A 86 12.43 -4.69 -10.91
CA GLU A 86 12.47 -4.38 -12.29
C GLU A 86 13.20 -5.37 -13.18
N GLY A 87 14.06 -6.15 -12.68
CA GLY A 87 14.79 -7.11 -13.48
C GLY A 87 13.94 -8.18 -14.10
N ASP A 88 12.74 -8.39 -13.56
CA ASP A 88 11.86 -9.44 -14.04
C ASP A 88 10.71 -8.92 -14.87
N GLY A 89 10.80 -7.71 -15.32
CA GLY A 89 9.73 -7.13 -16.10
C GLY A 89 9.01 -6.10 -15.25
N LEU A 90 8.00 -5.49 -15.83
CA LEU A 90 7.28 -4.45 -15.13
C LEU A 90 6.32 -5.04 -14.12
N PRO A 91 6.32 -4.54 -12.91
CA PRO A 91 5.36 -4.99 -11.90
C PRO A 91 3.93 -4.75 -12.36
N ALA A 92 3.03 -5.56 -11.84
CA ALA A 92 1.66 -5.52 -12.28
C ALA A 92 0.97 -4.19 -12.02
N ASP A 93 1.27 -3.50 -10.95
CA ASP A 93 0.58 -2.27 -10.63
C ASP A 93 1.55 -1.25 -10.08
N ALA A 94 2.24 -0.58 -11.00
CA ALA A 94 3.27 0.37 -10.61
C ALA A 94 2.87 1.81 -10.84
N ARG A 95 1.58 2.09 -10.99
CA ARG A 95 1.12 3.45 -11.21
C ARG A 95 1.37 4.28 -9.97
N PRO A 96 1.77 5.53 -10.10
CA PRO A 96 1.95 6.37 -8.93
C PRO A 96 0.64 6.59 -8.20
N PHE A 97 0.72 6.80 -6.90
CA PHE A 97 -0.44 7.19 -6.13
C PHE A 97 -0.70 8.67 -6.42
N THR A 98 -1.96 9.03 -6.59
CA THR A 98 -2.30 10.43 -6.89
C THR A 98 -3.40 10.91 -5.96
N ARG A 99 -3.45 12.21 -5.80
CA ARG A 99 -4.47 12.83 -4.99
C ARG A 99 -5.86 12.59 -5.58
N LYS A 100 -5.95 12.54 -6.89
CA LYS A 100 -7.22 12.30 -7.53
C LYS A 100 -7.80 10.94 -7.20
N GLU A 101 -6.95 9.98 -6.92
CA GLU A 101 -7.40 8.65 -6.59
C GLU A 101 -8.04 8.61 -5.21
N VAL A 102 -7.56 9.44 -4.31
CA VAL A 102 -8.01 9.44 -2.94
C VAL A 102 -9.17 10.39 -2.70
N LEU A 103 -9.10 11.59 -3.25
CA LEU A 103 -10.09 12.62 -2.99
C LEU A 103 -11.51 12.28 -3.40
N PRO A 104 -11.75 11.63 -4.53
CA PRO A 104 -13.13 11.30 -4.87
C PRO A 104 -13.80 10.43 -3.84
N LEU A 105 -13.05 9.49 -3.26
CA LEU A 105 -13.62 8.64 -2.24
C LEU A 105 -13.90 9.43 -0.98
N LEU A 106 -13.02 10.35 -0.64
CA LEU A 106 -13.20 11.17 0.53
C LEU A 106 -14.39 12.09 0.37
N GLU A 107 -14.54 12.70 -0.80
CA GLU A 107 -15.67 13.56 -1.06
C GLU A 107 -16.98 12.81 -0.98
N ARG A 108 -17.01 11.63 -1.54
CA ARG A 108 -18.21 10.84 -1.52
C ARG A 108 -18.60 10.51 -0.09
N TRP A 109 -17.60 10.21 0.73
CA TRP A 109 -17.85 9.87 2.10
C TRP A 109 -18.49 11.05 2.85
N PHE A 110 -18.01 12.26 2.58
CA PHE A 110 -18.56 13.43 3.22
C PHE A 110 -19.97 13.74 2.76
N PHE A 111 -20.24 13.58 1.50
CA PHE A 111 -21.54 13.97 0.98
C PHE A 111 -22.61 12.93 1.13
N ASN A 112 -22.25 11.73 1.44
CA ASN A 112 -23.25 10.69 1.59
C ASN A 112 -23.48 10.29 3.02
N ARG A 113 -23.20 11.15 3.94
CA ARG A 113 -23.39 10.82 5.33
C ARG A 113 -24.80 10.86 5.76
#